data_b181a304e28104813df30dab65428584
#
_entry.id   b181a304e28104813df30dab65428584
#
_cell.length_a   1.000
_cell.length_b   1.000
_cell.length_c   1.000
_cell.angle_alpha   90.00
_cell.angle_beta   90.00
_cell.angle_gamma   90.00
#
_symmetry.space_group_name_H-M   'P 1'
#
loop_
_entity.id
_entity.type
_entity.pdbx_description
1 polymer ?
#
loop_
_entity_poly.entity_id
_entity_poly.type
_entity_poly.pdbx_seq_one_letter_code
_entity_poly.pdbx_strand_id
1 'polypeptide(L)'
;MCRGQKSGQKENIIEARQLEKEEINQWIEEWVDVLSKPDPETNGAPLCPFAKQAWRKGQVDVQVDQDLWGLVCREIEKFDGTYKVVMCVQEEPEQDYFQLEASCHALNRWLAHTGLDIWLLSYLEDRAIVFIQTLSDLDDAADILHKLGYYDNYPADDYQRLIKQRSELRRRD
;
A
#
# COMPACT_ATOMS: atom_id res chain seq x y z
N MET A 1 49.17 -7.39 -6.38
CA MET A 1 48.36 -8.22 -5.48
C MET A 1 47.35 -7.30 -4.78
N CYS A 2 46.13 -7.16 -5.29
CA CYS A 2 45.01 -6.43 -4.64
C CYS A 2 43.70 -7.11 -5.08
N ARG A 3 43.33 -8.25 -4.46
CA ARG A 3 42.08 -8.97 -4.72
C ARG A 3 41.23 -9.22 -3.48
N GLY A 4 41.55 -8.64 -2.32
CA GLY A 4 40.89 -8.98 -1.04
C GLY A 4 39.83 -7.99 -0.54
N GLN A 5 39.71 -6.78 -1.10
CA GLN A 5 38.82 -5.74 -0.50
C GLN A 5 37.37 -5.67 -1.06
N LYS A 6 37.08 -6.31 -2.18
CA LYS A 6 35.75 -6.21 -2.81
C LYS A 6 34.70 -7.18 -2.27
N SER A 7 35.08 -8.27 -1.58
CA SER A 7 34.09 -9.23 -1.04
C SER A 7 33.47 -8.72 0.27
N GLY A 8 34.23 -8.21 1.19
CA GLY A 8 33.75 -7.72 2.48
C GLY A 8 32.80 -6.50 2.37
N GLN A 9 32.99 -5.63 1.36
CA GLN A 9 32.09 -4.51 1.12
C GLN A 9 30.72 -4.95 0.59
N LYS A 10 30.65 -5.98 -0.24
CA LYS A 10 29.39 -6.54 -0.73
C LYS A 10 28.61 -7.28 0.37
N GLU A 11 29.30 -8.01 1.23
CA GLU A 11 28.70 -8.71 2.35
C GLU A 11 28.11 -7.72 3.37
N ASN A 12 28.81 -6.66 3.73
CA ASN A 12 28.31 -5.60 4.61
C ASN A 12 27.08 -4.86 4.05
N ILE A 13 27.02 -4.63 2.73
CA ILE A 13 25.87 -3.99 2.08
C ILE A 13 24.64 -4.93 2.08
N ILE A 14 24.85 -6.23 1.90
CA ILE A 14 23.77 -7.22 1.92
C ILE A 14 23.22 -7.37 3.34
N GLU A 15 24.08 -7.46 4.35
CA GLU A 15 23.68 -7.50 5.76
C GLU A 15 22.90 -6.23 6.17
N ALA A 16 23.39 -5.04 5.80
CA ALA A 16 22.68 -3.79 6.12
C ALA A 16 21.27 -3.75 5.52
N ARG A 17 21.14 -4.11 4.22
CA ARG A 17 19.81 -4.18 3.56
C ARG A 17 18.88 -5.23 4.16
N GLN A 18 19.41 -6.31 4.69
CA GLN A 18 18.62 -7.36 5.32
C GLN A 18 18.11 -6.92 6.69
N LEU A 19 18.92 -6.21 7.46
CA LEU A 19 18.52 -5.59 8.73
C LEU A 19 17.44 -4.52 8.53
N GLU A 20 17.61 -3.63 7.52
CA GLU A 20 16.59 -2.65 7.16
C GLU A 20 15.25 -3.31 6.81
N LYS A 21 15.28 -4.39 6.04
CA LYS A 21 14.05 -5.11 5.66
C LYS A 21 13.37 -5.78 6.86
N GLU A 22 14.12 -6.31 7.80
CA GLU A 22 13.59 -6.90 9.04
C GLU A 22 12.94 -5.84 9.94
N GLU A 23 13.56 -4.69 10.10
CA GLU A 23 13.02 -3.56 10.86
C GLU A 23 11.71 -3.04 10.23
N ILE A 24 11.66 -2.92 8.90
CA ILE A 24 10.45 -2.49 8.20
C ILE A 24 9.35 -3.54 8.32
N ASN A 25 9.65 -4.83 8.21
CA ASN A 25 8.67 -5.89 8.38
C ASN A 25 8.10 -5.90 9.80
N GLN A 26 8.93 -5.69 10.82
CA GLN A 26 8.48 -5.56 12.20
C GLN A 26 7.55 -4.35 12.37
N TRP A 27 7.93 -3.20 11.84
CA TRP A 27 7.09 -2.01 11.88
C TRP A 27 5.74 -2.23 11.18
N ILE A 28 5.71 -2.89 10.01
CA ILE A 28 4.47 -3.23 9.31
C ILE A 28 3.61 -4.19 10.14
N GLU A 29 4.20 -5.18 10.81
CA GLU A 29 3.45 -6.10 11.66
C GLU A 29 2.77 -5.37 12.82
N GLU A 30 3.47 -4.45 13.49
CA GLU A 30 2.92 -3.60 14.53
C GLU A 30 1.79 -2.70 14.00
N TRP A 31 1.98 -2.10 12.83
CA TRP A 31 0.98 -1.29 12.16
C TRP A 31 -0.27 -2.10 11.74
N VAL A 32 -0.09 -3.30 11.19
CA VAL A 32 -1.18 -4.24 10.86
C VAL A 32 -1.98 -4.61 12.11
N ASP A 33 -1.32 -4.78 13.25
CA ASP A 33 -1.99 -5.02 14.52
C ASP A 33 -2.82 -3.81 14.99
N VAL A 34 -2.37 -2.58 14.74
CA VAL A 34 -3.17 -1.35 14.98
C VAL A 34 -4.39 -1.33 14.07
N LEU A 35 -4.24 -1.55 12.76
CA LEU A 35 -5.34 -1.59 11.80
C LEU A 35 -6.37 -2.68 12.08
N SER A 36 -6.00 -3.68 12.88
CA SER A 36 -6.87 -4.82 13.22
C SER A 36 -7.69 -4.60 14.48
N LYS A 37 -7.53 -3.45 15.15
CA LYS A 37 -8.31 -3.10 16.35
C LYS A 37 -9.68 -2.53 15.94
N PRO A 38 -10.71 -2.78 16.73
CA PRO A 38 -12.03 -2.16 16.54
C PRO A 38 -11.93 -0.64 16.55
N ASP A 39 -12.63 0.01 15.64
CA ASP A 39 -12.67 1.46 15.50
C ASP A 39 -14.12 1.96 15.47
N PRO A 40 -14.48 3.05 16.19
CA PRO A 40 -15.83 3.60 16.20
C PRO A 40 -16.30 4.11 14.82
N GLU A 41 -15.40 4.64 14.00
CA GLU A 41 -15.74 5.17 12.67
C GLU A 41 -16.15 4.07 11.68
N THR A 42 -15.70 2.84 11.94
CA THR A 42 -16.03 1.65 11.14
C THR A 42 -17.11 0.77 11.79
N ASN A 43 -17.97 1.38 12.62
CA ASN A 43 -19.03 0.68 13.33
C ASN A 43 -18.53 -0.45 14.25
N GLY A 44 -17.36 -0.26 14.85
CA GLY A 44 -16.70 -1.22 15.75
C GLY A 44 -15.95 -2.35 15.03
N ALA A 45 -15.89 -2.34 13.71
CA ALA A 45 -15.02 -3.22 12.95
C ALA A 45 -13.55 -2.71 12.95
N PRO A 46 -12.56 -3.53 12.60
CA PRO A 46 -11.20 -3.07 12.36
C PRO A 46 -11.13 -2.06 11.21
N LEU A 47 -10.20 -1.08 11.28
CA LEU A 47 -9.94 -0.11 10.19
C LEU A 47 -9.63 -0.80 8.86
N CYS A 48 -8.91 -1.92 8.91
CA CYS A 48 -8.71 -2.78 7.74
C CYS A 48 -8.95 -4.24 8.12
N PRO A 49 -10.17 -4.79 7.94
CA PRO A 49 -10.50 -6.16 8.36
C PRO A 49 -9.66 -7.25 7.65
N PHE A 50 -9.09 -6.93 6.51
CA PHE A 50 -8.35 -7.90 5.69
C PHE A 50 -6.83 -7.87 5.93
N ALA A 51 -6.29 -6.81 6.51
CA ALA A 51 -4.84 -6.58 6.64
C ALA A 51 -4.13 -7.72 7.37
N LYS A 52 -4.64 -8.11 8.55
CA LYS A 52 -4.01 -9.16 9.39
C LYS A 52 -4.01 -10.53 8.71
N GLN A 53 -5.07 -10.85 7.99
CA GLN A 53 -5.16 -12.11 7.27
C GLN A 53 -4.21 -12.13 6.07
N ALA A 54 -4.15 -11.04 5.29
CA ALA A 54 -3.25 -10.93 4.15
C ALA A 54 -1.78 -11.02 4.59
N TRP A 55 -1.42 -10.32 5.66
CA TRP A 55 -0.07 -10.39 6.24
C TRP A 55 0.30 -11.81 6.65
N ARG A 56 -0.52 -12.46 7.49
CA ARG A 56 -0.28 -13.83 7.98
C ARG A 56 -0.19 -14.88 6.87
N LYS A 57 -0.88 -14.67 5.75
CA LYS A 57 -0.86 -15.57 4.60
C LYS A 57 0.30 -15.30 3.63
N GLY A 58 1.17 -14.34 3.91
CA GLY A 58 2.24 -13.95 3.01
C GLY A 58 1.71 -13.38 1.67
N GLN A 59 0.54 -12.72 1.68
CA GLN A 59 -0.09 -12.13 0.51
C GLN A 59 0.29 -10.65 0.31
N VAL A 60 1.22 -10.14 1.13
CA VAL A 60 1.76 -8.79 1.08
C VAL A 60 3.23 -8.87 0.71
N ASP A 61 3.63 -8.18 -0.36
CA ASP A 61 5.03 -7.97 -0.70
C ASP A 61 5.46 -6.56 -0.27
N VAL A 62 6.66 -6.43 0.26
CA VAL A 62 7.19 -5.15 0.76
C VAL A 62 8.46 -4.81 0.01
N GLN A 63 8.44 -3.67 -0.65
CA GLN A 63 9.55 -3.11 -1.38
C GLN A 63 9.93 -1.74 -0.81
N VAL A 64 11.23 -1.46 -0.69
CA VAL A 64 11.76 -0.24 -0.08
C VAL A 64 12.70 0.46 -1.03
N ASP A 65 12.49 1.74 -1.26
CA ASP A 65 13.39 2.59 -2.05
C ASP A 65 13.16 4.06 -1.66
N GLN A 66 14.21 4.87 -1.64
CA GLN A 66 14.07 6.33 -1.46
C GLN A 66 13.47 7.01 -2.69
N ASP A 67 13.65 6.46 -3.89
CA ASP A 67 12.89 6.87 -5.08
C ASP A 67 11.52 6.17 -5.10
N LEU A 68 10.58 6.67 -4.29
CA LEU A 68 9.25 6.08 -4.14
C LEU A 68 8.52 5.94 -5.47
N TRP A 69 8.53 6.99 -6.31
CA TRP A 69 7.76 6.96 -7.55
C TRP A 69 8.38 6.09 -8.62
N GLY A 70 9.71 6.04 -8.70
CA GLY A 70 10.41 5.07 -9.51
C GLY A 70 10.13 3.64 -9.07
N LEU A 71 10.07 3.39 -7.75
CA LEU A 71 9.67 2.09 -7.20
C LEU A 71 8.23 1.74 -7.59
N VAL A 72 7.27 2.63 -7.36
CA VAL A 72 5.85 2.43 -7.70
C VAL A 72 5.68 2.09 -9.17
N CYS A 73 6.33 2.82 -10.08
CA CYS A 73 6.26 2.52 -11.51
C CYS A 73 6.80 1.13 -11.85
N ARG A 74 7.95 0.75 -11.29
CA ARG A 74 8.53 -0.59 -11.49
C ARG A 74 7.63 -1.71 -10.99
N GLU A 75 6.98 -1.50 -9.84
CA GLU A 75 6.11 -2.52 -9.26
C GLU A 75 4.75 -2.59 -9.98
N ILE A 76 4.21 -1.49 -10.50
CA ILE A 76 3.03 -1.51 -11.39
C ILE A 76 3.30 -2.36 -12.64
N GLU A 77 4.48 -2.20 -13.28
CA GLU A 77 4.86 -2.97 -14.47
C GLU A 77 4.96 -4.48 -14.22
N LYS A 78 5.28 -4.90 -13.00
CA LYS A 78 5.42 -6.30 -12.61
C LYS A 78 4.17 -6.89 -11.97
N PHE A 79 3.21 -6.03 -11.61
CA PHE A 79 2.05 -6.44 -10.83
C PHE A 79 1.17 -7.40 -11.63
N ASP A 80 1.10 -8.64 -11.19
CA ASP A 80 0.35 -9.73 -11.83
C ASP A 80 -0.75 -10.32 -10.91
N GLY A 81 -0.96 -9.73 -9.73
CA GLY A 81 -1.92 -10.20 -8.74
C GLY A 81 -1.47 -11.40 -7.91
N THR A 82 -0.22 -11.86 -8.04
CA THR A 82 0.36 -12.91 -7.17
C THR A 82 0.28 -12.52 -5.71
N TYR A 83 0.63 -11.28 -5.40
CA TYR A 83 0.38 -10.67 -4.09
C TYR A 83 -0.93 -9.88 -4.12
N LYS A 84 -1.69 -9.92 -3.02
CA LYS A 84 -2.90 -9.10 -2.87
C LYS A 84 -2.57 -7.63 -2.70
N VAL A 85 -1.42 -7.35 -2.09
CA VAL A 85 -0.92 -6.00 -1.85
C VAL A 85 0.59 -5.99 -2.09
N VAL A 86 1.07 -5.02 -2.87
CA VAL A 86 2.49 -4.63 -2.90
C VAL A 86 2.60 -3.28 -2.18
N MET A 87 3.43 -3.22 -1.14
CA MET A 87 3.71 -2.01 -0.37
C MET A 87 5.03 -1.41 -0.85
N CYS A 88 4.97 -0.24 -1.47
CA CYS A 88 6.15 0.55 -1.82
C CYS A 88 6.40 1.54 -0.68
N VAL A 89 7.52 1.41 0.02
CA VAL A 89 7.86 2.15 1.23
C VAL A 89 9.04 3.09 0.97
N GLN A 90 8.89 4.36 1.36
CA GLN A 90 9.96 5.35 1.46
C GLN A 90 10.16 5.67 2.95
N GLU A 91 11.37 5.46 3.48
CA GLU A 91 11.63 5.62 4.91
C GLU A 91 11.74 7.09 5.33
N GLU A 92 12.31 7.93 4.48
CA GLU A 92 12.43 9.37 4.70
C GLU A 92 11.54 10.11 3.69
N PRO A 93 10.27 10.43 4.04
CA PRO A 93 9.34 11.07 3.12
C PRO A 93 9.84 12.43 2.66
N GLU A 94 9.88 12.65 1.34
CA GLU A 94 10.25 13.93 0.73
C GLU A 94 9.03 14.81 0.43
N GLN A 95 7.83 14.29 0.61
CA GLN A 95 6.57 14.92 0.25
C GLN A 95 5.59 14.90 1.42
N ASP A 96 4.70 15.89 1.47
CA ASP A 96 3.59 15.88 2.43
C ASP A 96 2.46 14.93 1.98
N TYR A 97 1.49 14.73 2.89
CA TYR A 97 0.35 13.84 2.65
C TYR A 97 -0.46 14.25 1.41
N PHE A 98 -0.70 15.55 1.21
CA PHE A 98 -1.51 16.03 0.08
C PHE A 98 -0.81 15.80 -1.26
N GLN A 99 0.51 15.96 -1.30
CA GLN A 99 1.32 15.70 -2.49
C GLN A 99 1.33 14.20 -2.83
N LEU A 100 1.51 13.35 -1.81
CA LEU A 100 1.48 11.89 -1.96
C LEU A 100 0.13 11.42 -2.50
N GLU A 101 -0.95 11.89 -1.88
CA GLU A 101 -2.31 11.55 -2.30
C GLU A 101 -2.64 12.04 -3.71
N ALA A 102 -2.28 13.30 -4.03
CA ALA A 102 -2.51 13.86 -5.36
C ALA A 102 -1.78 13.08 -6.45
N SER A 103 -0.58 12.60 -6.18
CA SER A 103 0.20 11.77 -7.09
C SER A 103 -0.44 10.39 -7.29
N CYS A 104 -0.90 9.73 -6.23
CA CYS A 104 -1.68 8.50 -6.32
C CYS A 104 -2.96 8.71 -7.15
N HIS A 105 -3.67 9.81 -6.93
CA HIS A 105 -4.87 10.16 -7.69
C HIS A 105 -4.60 10.34 -9.18
N ALA A 106 -3.50 11.01 -9.53
CA ALA A 106 -3.10 11.22 -10.93
C ALA A 106 -2.80 9.88 -11.61
N LEU A 107 -2.06 9.00 -10.94
CA LEU A 107 -1.76 7.65 -11.44
C LEU A 107 -3.01 6.78 -11.55
N ASN A 108 -3.91 6.80 -10.57
CA ASN A 108 -5.17 6.04 -10.63
C ASN A 108 -6.03 6.45 -11.82
N ARG A 109 -6.11 7.75 -12.13
CA ARG A 109 -6.82 8.22 -13.34
C ARG A 109 -6.18 7.70 -14.61
N TRP A 110 -4.85 7.69 -14.68
CA TRP A 110 -4.15 7.13 -15.83
C TRP A 110 -4.36 5.61 -15.94
N LEU A 111 -4.22 4.87 -14.83
CA LEU A 111 -4.44 3.42 -14.77
C LEU A 111 -5.86 3.03 -15.21
N ALA A 112 -6.88 3.80 -14.81
CA ALA A 112 -8.26 3.57 -15.22
C ALA A 112 -8.43 3.61 -16.75
N HIS A 113 -7.66 4.44 -17.46
CA HIS A 113 -7.69 4.50 -18.93
C HIS A 113 -6.87 3.41 -19.63
N THR A 114 -6.00 2.69 -18.90
CA THR A 114 -5.19 1.60 -19.47
C THR A 114 -5.90 0.26 -19.48
N GLY A 115 -7.01 0.13 -18.76
CA GLY A 115 -7.71 -1.13 -18.56
C GLY A 115 -6.99 -2.11 -17.60
N LEU A 116 -5.94 -1.67 -16.93
CA LEU A 116 -5.27 -2.46 -15.88
C LEU A 116 -6.15 -2.52 -14.63
N ASP A 117 -6.28 -3.70 -14.05
CA ASP A 117 -7.02 -3.94 -12.82
C ASP A 117 -6.15 -3.60 -11.58
N ILE A 118 -5.69 -2.34 -11.51
CA ILE A 118 -4.79 -1.84 -10.47
C ILE A 118 -5.36 -0.57 -9.86
N TRP A 119 -5.21 -0.45 -8.53
CA TRP A 119 -5.54 0.75 -7.77
C TRP A 119 -4.46 1.05 -6.73
N LEU A 120 -4.15 2.33 -6.57
CA LEU A 120 -3.17 2.83 -5.62
C LEU A 120 -3.88 3.50 -4.45
N LEU A 121 -3.41 3.21 -3.23
CA LEU A 121 -3.74 3.94 -2.01
C LEU A 121 -2.44 4.47 -1.40
N SER A 122 -2.55 5.58 -0.68
CA SER A 122 -1.40 6.22 -0.01
C SER A 122 -1.59 6.26 1.50
N TYR A 123 -0.48 6.20 2.22
CA TYR A 123 -0.41 6.42 3.66
C TYR A 123 0.88 7.17 3.99
N LEU A 124 0.80 8.14 4.88
CA LEU A 124 1.94 8.91 5.36
C LEU A 124 1.84 9.13 6.87
N GLU A 125 2.87 8.72 7.56
CA GLU A 125 3.15 9.03 8.95
C GLU A 125 4.66 9.29 9.07
N ASP A 126 5.41 8.44 9.75
CA ASP A 126 6.88 8.49 9.77
C ASP A 126 7.51 8.00 8.45
N ARG A 127 6.76 7.23 7.68
CA ARG A 127 7.13 6.69 6.36
C ARG A 127 6.04 6.96 5.35
N ALA A 128 6.43 7.16 4.10
CA ALA A 128 5.47 7.20 3.00
C ALA A 128 5.26 5.79 2.43
N ILE A 129 4.00 5.40 2.25
CA ILE A 129 3.64 4.12 1.66
C ILE A 129 2.68 4.35 0.50
N VAL A 130 2.94 3.66 -0.60
CA VAL A 130 1.97 3.48 -1.68
C VAL A 130 1.64 1.99 -1.78
N PHE A 131 0.36 1.67 -1.66
CA PHE A 131 -0.17 0.32 -1.82
C PHE A 131 -0.61 0.12 -3.26
N ILE A 132 -0.14 -0.94 -3.89
CA ILE A 132 -0.60 -1.40 -5.20
C ILE A 132 -1.48 -2.61 -4.96
N GLN A 133 -2.73 -2.55 -5.41
CA GLN A 133 -3.73 -3.58 -5.16
C GLN A 133 -4.57 -3.81 -6.41
N THR A 134 -5.21 -4.97 -6.49
CA THR A 134 -6.19 -5.28 -7.54
C THR A 134 -7.46 -4.46 -7.30
N LEU A 135 -7.89 -3.70 -8.30
CA LEU A 135 -9.07 -2.85 -8.21
C LEU A 135 -10.35 -3.67 -7.98
N SER A 136 -10.51 -4.78 -8.68
CA SER A 136 -11.66 -5.68 -8.51
C SER A 136 -11.75 -6.25 -7.09
N ASP A 137 -10.62 -6.68 -6.49
CA ASP A 137 -10.60 -7.16 -5.11
C ASP A 137 -11.04 -6.07 -4.11
N LEU A 138 -10.62 -4.82 -4.34
CA LEU A 138 -11.03 -3.67 -3.51
C LEU A 138 -12.52 -3.37 -3.63
N ASP A 139 -13.10 -3.49 -4.82
CA ASP A 139 -14.52 -3.27 -5.04
C ASP A 139 -15.36 -4.38 -4.39
N ASP A 140 -14.95 -5.65 -4.55
CA ASP A 140 -15.61 -6.79 -3.89
C ASP A 140 -15.54 -6.65 -2.36
N ALA A 141 -14.39 -6.24 -1.82
CA ALA A 141 -14.24 -5.98 -0.40
C ALA A 141 -15.16 -4.83 0.07
N ALA A 142 -15.23 -3.74 -0.69
CA ALA A 142 -16.12 -2.61 -0.37
C ALA A 142 -17.59 -3.01 -0.37
N ASP A 143 -18.03 -3.84 -1.31
CA ASP A 143 -19.40 -4.36 -1.38
C ASP A 143 -19.74 -5.24 -0.16
N ILE A 144 -18.81 -6.06 0.31
CA ILE A 144 -18.98 -6.85 1.53
C ILE A 144 -19.10 -5.94 2.74
N LEU A 145 -18.22 -4.94 2.86
CA LEU A 145 -18.18 -4.01 3.99
C LEU A 145 -19.45 -3.14 4.05
N HIS A 146 -19.99 -2.73 2.89
CA HIS A 146 -21.27 -2.05 2.81
C HIS A 146 -22.43 -2.87 3.40
N LYS A 147 -22.51 -4.15 3.03
CA LYS A 147 -23.55 -5.06 3.54
C LYS A 147 -23.45 -5.29 5.04
N LEU A 148 -22.26 -5.12 5.63
CA LEU A 148 -22.01 -5.26 7.06
C LEU A 148 -22.21 -3.95 7.85
N GLY A 149 -22.58 -2.84 7.19
CA GLY A 149 -22.73 -1.53 7.83
C GLY A 149 -21.40 -0.87 8.24
N TYR A 150 -20.30 -1.33 7.68
CA TYR A 150 -18.95 -0.81 7.98
C TYR A 150 -18.83 0.71 7.77
N TYR A 151 -19.50 1.22 6.73
CA TYR A 151 -19.45 2.64 6.37
C TYR A 151 -20.53 3.51 6.99
N ASP A 152 -21.38 2.98 7.88
CA ASP A 152 -22.52 3.73 8.44
C ASP A 152 -22.08 4.95 9.26
N ASN A 153 -20.93 4.84 9.95
CA ASN A 153 -20.32 5.92 10.74
C ASN A 153 -19.06 6.51 10.10
N TYR A 154 -18.73 6.07 8.87
CA TYR A 154 -17.50 6.47 8.21
C TYR A 154 -17.54 7.96 7.85
N PRO A 155 -16.44 8.72 8.04
CA PRO A 155 -16.40 10.13 7.67
C PRO A 155 -16.79 10.34 6.20
N ALA A 156 -17.74 11.25 5.95
CA ALA A 156 -18.31 11.45 4.61
C ALA A 156 -17.26 11.84 3.55
N ASP A 157 -16.28 12.66 3.95
CA ASP A 157 -15.22 13.11 3.06
C ASP A 157 -14.27 11.96 2.70
N ASP A 158 -13.93 11.11 3.68
CA ASP A 158 -13.10 9.93 3.44
C ASP A 158 -13.82 8.89 2.60
N TYR A 159 -15.12 8.68 2.85
CA TYR A 159 -15.94 7.82 2.03
C TYR A 159 -16.01 8.30 0.58
N GLN A 160 -16.21 9.60 0.37
CA GLN A 160 -16.21 10.20 -0.97
C GLN A 160 -14.86 9.98 -1.67
N ARG A 161 -13.79 10.24 -0.97
CA ARG A 161 -12.41 10.21 -1.48
C ARG A 161 -11.93 8.78 -1.77
N LEU A 162 -12.12 7.84 -0.84
CA LEU A 162 -11.53 6.50 -0.91
C LEU A 162 -12.43 5.50 -1.66
N ILE A 163 -13.75 5.68 -1.62
CA ILE A 163 -14.69 4.70 -2.14
C ILE A 163 -15.41 5.21 -3.39
N LYS A 164 -16.11 6.36 -3.31
CA LYS A 164 -16.94 6.85 -4.42
C LYS A 164 -16.11 7.26 -5.64
N GLN A 165 -14.99 7.98 -5.46
CA GLN A 165 -14.15 8.38 -6.58
C GLN A 165 -13.64 7.18 -7.39
N ARG A 166 -13.29 6.09 -6.71
CA ARG A 166 -12.87 4.84 -7.35
C ARG A 166 -13.98 4.29 -8.25
N SER A 167 -15.20 4.20 -7.74
CA SER A 167 -16.35 3.69 -8.49
C SER A 167 -16.79 4.61 -9.64
N GLU A 168 -16.62 5.92 -9.49
CA GLU A 168 -16.93 6.91 -10.54
C GLU A 168 -15.96 6.88 -11.70
N LEU A 169 -14.66 6.70 -11.44
CA LEU A 169 -13.65 6.55 -12.49
C LEU A 169 -13.93 5.32 -13.36
N ARG A 170 -14.34 4.21 -12.74
CA ARG A 170 -14.65 2.96 -13.44
C ARG A 170 -15.92 3.03 -14.33
N ARG A 171 -16.88 3.92 -14.02
CA ARG A 171 -18.14 4.06 -14.79
C ARG A 171 -18.03 4.94 -16.03
N ARG A 172 -16.89 5.59 -16.24
CA ARG A 172 -16.70 6.53 -17.36
C ARG A 172 -16.18 5.88 -18.64
N ASP A 173 -15.89 4.58 -18.59
CA ASP A 173 -15.55 3.73 -19.73
C ASP A 173 -16.74 2.84 -20.12
#